data_b1d7dc4d7ea52fe86d8882e2a8bda20a
#
_entry.id   b1d7dc4d7ea52fe86d8882e2a8bda20a
#
_cell.length_a   1.000
_cell.length_b   1.000
_cell.length_c   1.000
_cell.angle_alpha   90.00
_cell.angle_beta   90.00
_cell.angle_gamma   90.00
#
_symmetry.space_group_name_H-M   'P 1'
#
loop_
_entity.id
_entity.type
_entity.pdbx_description
1 polymer ?
#
loop_
_entity_poly.entity_id
_entity_poly.type
_entity_poly.pdbx_seq_one_letter_code
_entity_poly.pdbx_strand_id
1 'polypeptide(L)'
;PVETAKWWASFQPGEHRGNLVGFFPKPITVGYTNQAKRIADEFRDAADQHYSDAEDRGDEVAMTVWGRANENARKLALLYACSENHGDPQITRPAVEWASAFVEHQVRRMLFMAGQYVSATEFEGECKKAMRFLRRRRDNGRPQDYPTPDWWLRRHMALSPTAYDSVIEALVKQQRIEFRSEPGATKPRTGWVLR
;
A
#
# COMPACT_ATOMS: atom_id res chain seq x y z
N PRO A 1 30.05 9.97 2.85
CA PRO A 1 30.31 8.53 2.64
C PRO A 1 31.50 8.02 3.43
N VAL A 2 32.62 8.77 3.52
CA VAL A 2 33.85 8.33 4.23
C VAL A 2 33.61 8.25 5.74
N GLU A 3 32.90 9.20 6.32
CA GLU A 3 32.59 9.21 7.77
C GLU A 3 31.63 8.09 8.13
N THR A 4 30.62 7.84 7.30
CA THR A 4 29.69 6.70 7.47
C THR A 4 30.42 5.37 7.40
N ALA A 5 31.38 5.24 6.48
CA ALA A 5 32.22 4.03 6.38
C ALA A 5 33.13 3.85 7.60
N LYS A 6 33.73 4.94 8.12
CA LYS A 6 34.54 4.92 9.36
C LYS A 6 33.69 4.56 10.57
N TRP A 7 32.49 5.13 10.67
CA TRP A 7 31.53 4.80 11.72
C TRP A 7 31.14 3.32 11.66
N TRP A 8 30.77 2.81 10.48
CA TRP A 8 30.46 1.40 10.30
C TRP A 8 31.65 0.50 10.67
N ALA A 9 32.86 0.87 10.27
CA ALA A 9 34.08 0.15 10.63
C ALA A 9 34.34 0.15 12.14
N SER A 10 33.91 1.17 12.89
CA SER A 10 34.06 1.22 14.35
C SER A 10 33.22 0.19 15.10
N PHE A 11 32.18 -0.36 14.48
CA PHE A 11 31.36 -1.44 15.03
C PHE A 11 31.93 -2.84 14.69
N GLN A 12 32.98 -2.92 13.88
CA GLN A 12 33.60 -4.20 13.65
C GLN A 12 34.31 -4.65 14.92
N PRO A 13 33.99 -5.84 15.42
CA PRO A 13 34.70 -6.38 16.59
C PRO A 13 36.16 -6.53 16.23
N GLY A 14 37.00 -6.09 17.14
CA GLY A 14 38.43 -6.26 17.01
C GLY A 14 38.79 -7.72 16.78
N GLU A 15 39.92 -7.93 16.11
CA GLU A 15 40.65 -9.18 15.82
C GLU A 15 39.89 -10.49 16.06
N HIS A 16 38.99 -10.87 15.17
CA HIS A 16 38.54 -12.25 15.08
C HIS A 16 39.36 -12.96 13.99
N ARG A 17 40.37 -13.69 14.43
CA ARG A 17 41.09 -14.65 13.61
C ARG A 17 40.26 -15.92 13.52
N GLY A 18 39.62 -16.13 12.39
CA GLY A 18 38.97 -17.41 12.09
C GLY A 18 37.47 -17.41 12.24
N ASN A 19 36.87 -18.43 11.76
CA ASN A 19 35.48 -18.81 11.62
C ASN A 19 34.45 -17.96 12.39
N LEU A 20 33.32 -17.60 11.77
CA LEU A 20 32.18 -16.83 12.30
C LEU A 20 31.60 -17.31 13.65
N VAL A 21 32.13 -18.38 14.19
CA VAL A 21 31.79 -18.97 15.50
C VAL A 21 32.31 -18.06 16.61
N GLY A 22 31.41 -17.25 17.18
CA GLY A 22 31.73 -16.34 18.29
C GLY A 22 31.57 -14.84 17.95
N PHE A 23 31.19 -14.49 16.73
CA PHE A 23 30.93 -13.13 16.35
C PHE A 23 29.52 -12.70 16.75
N PHE A 24 29.40 -12.22 17.97
CA PHE A 24 28.16 -11.56 18.45
C PHE A 24 28.48 -10.10 18.78
N PRO A 25 28.22 -9.14 17.85
CA PRO A 25 28.37 -7.73 18.18
C PRO A 25 27.46 -7.41 19.36
N LYS A 26 27.94 -6.71 20.37
CA LYS A 26 27.07 -6.20 21.42
C LYS A 26 26.13 -5.16 20.80
N PRO A 27 24.83 -5.38 20.83
CA PRO A 27 23.90 -4.40 20.27
C PRO A 27 23.95 -3.13 21.10
N ILE A 28 23.99 -1.98 20.43
CA ILE A 28 23.84 -0.68 21.05
C ILE A 28 22.34 -0.37 21.07
N THR A 29 21.79 -0.08 22.25
CA THR A 29 20.39 0.33 22.38
C THR A 29 20.30 1.83 22.20
N VAL A 30 19.60 2.27 21.15
CA VAL A 30 19.28 3.68 20.91
C VAL A 30 17.97 4.03 21.59
N GLY A 31 18.03 4.97 22.54
CA GLY A 31 16.85 5.39 23.31
C GLY A 31 15.97 6.41 22.59
N TYR A 32 14.71 6.48 22.99
CA TYR A 32 13.77 7.52 22.59
C TYR A 32 13.83 8.70 23.55
N THR A 33 13.66 9.92 23.05
CA THR A 33 13.27 11.04 23.91
C THR A 33 11.84 10.81 24.43
N ASN A 34 11.47 11.45 25.55
CA ASN A 34 10.13 11.28 26.14
C ASN A 34 9.01 11.68 25.16
N GLN A 35 9.21 12.73 24.36
CA GLN A 35 8.26 13.14 23.33
C GLN A 35 8.17 12.13 22.17
N ALA A 36 9.31 11.65 21.70
CA ALA A 36 9.38 10.65 20.65
C ALA A 36 8.68 9.37 21.05
N LYS A 37 8.89 8.94 22.30
CA LYS A 37 8.25 7.72 22.82
C LYS A 37 6.73 7.81 22.81
N ARG A 38 6.15 8.95 23.26
CA ARG A 38 4.70 9.15 23.24
C ARG A 38 4.13 9.03 21.82
N ILE A 39 4.75 9.71 20.84
CA ILE A 39 4.30 9.65 19.44
C ILE A 39 4.45 8.25 18.84
N ALA A 40 5.52 7.55 19.19
CA ALA A 40 5.72 6.16 18.76
C ALA A 40 4.67 5.21 19.36
N ASP A 41 4.28 5.43 20.61
CA ASP A 41 3.22 4.66 21.26
C ASP A 41 1.83 5.00 20.67
N GLU A 42 1.53 6.28 20.42
CA GLU A 42 0.31 6.71 19.72
C GLU A 42 0.20 6.09 18.32
N PHE A 43 1.30 6.04 17.57
CA PHE A 43 1.30 5.40 16.24
C PHE A 43 1.11 3.89 16.34
N ARG A 44 1.72 3.22 17.34
CA ARG A 44 1.49 1.80 17.59
C ARG A 44 0.00 1.54 17.84
N ASP A 45 -0.61 2.28 18.76
CA ASP A 45 -2.00 2.10 19.15
C ASP A 45 -2.95 2.33 17.96
N ALA A 46 -2.65 3.31 17.10
CA ALA A 46 -3.38 3.53 15.85
C ALA A 46 -3.20 2.37 14.85
N ALA A 47 -1.99 1.84 14.70
CA ALA A 47 -1.72 0.70 13.82
C ALA A 47 -2.43 -0.58 14.30
N ASP A 48 -2.42 -0.82 15.61
CA ASP A 48 -3.10 -1.96 16.25
C ASP A 48 -4.63 -1.83 16.08
N GLN A 49 -5.20 -0.63 16.18
CA GLN A 49 -6.62 -0.40 15.91
C GLN A 49 -6.97 -0.71 14.44
N HIS A 50 -6.16 -0.22 13.49
CA HIS A 50 -6.38 -0.54 12.08
C HIS A 50 -6.25 -2.02 11.77
N TYR A 51 -5.37 -2.73 12.48
CA TYR A 51 -5.25 -4.19 12.38
C TYR A 51 -6.54 -4.86 12.87
N SER A 52 -7.05 -4.49 14.05
CA SER A 52 -8.30 -5.05 14.61
C SER A 52 -9.50 -4.75 13.71
N ASP A 53 -9.61 -3.52 13.19
CA ASP A 53 -10.67 -3.17 12.24
C ASP A 53 -10.59 -4.01 10.94
N ALA A 54 -9.41 -4.39 10.51
CA ALA A 54 -9.20 -5.27 9.36
C ALA A 54 -9.58 -6.72 9.68
N GLU A 55 -9.25 -7.19 10.88
CA GLU A 55 -9.63 -8.53 11.39
C GLU A 55 -11.15 -8.68 11.44
N ASP A 56 -11.86 -7.71 12.00
CA ASP A 56 -13.33 -7.69 12.07
C ASP A 56 -14.00 -7.77 10.69
N ARG A 57 -13.33 -7.22 9.67
CA ARG A 57 -13.80 -7.26 8.27
C ARG A 57 -13.31 -8.49 7.50
N GLY A 58 -12.44 -9.31 8.07
CA GLY A 58 -11.79 -10.43 7.38
C GLY A 58 -10.86 -9.98 6.25
N ASP A 59 -10.25 -8.78 6.35
CA ASP A 59 -9.33 -8.23 5.34
C ASP A 59 -7.89 -8.67 5.61
N GLU A 60 -7.54 -9.87 5.15
CA GLU A 60 -6.21 -10.47 5.34
C GLU A 60 -5.06 -9.60 4.81
N VAL A 61 -5.30 -8.87 3.72
CA VAL A 61 -4.29 -7.98 3.15
C VAL A 61 -4.04 -6.81 4.08
N ALA A 62 -5.08 -6.17 4.58
CA ALA A 62 -4.96 -5.07 5.52
C ALA A 62 -4.33 -5.52 6.84
N MET A 63 -4.70 -6.68 7.39
CA MET A 63 -4.05 -7.26 8.57
C MET A 63 -2.55 -7.43 8.35
N THR A 64 -2.15 -8.03 7.22
CA THR A 64 -0.73 -8.25 6.89
C THR A 64 0.06 -6.95 6.81
N VAL A 65 -0.51 -5.92 6.20
CA VAL A 65 0.17 -4.63 5.98
C VAL A 65 0.25 -3.83 7.29
N TRP A 66 -0.84 -3.71 8.05
CA TRP A 66 -0.86 -2.98 9.32
C TRP A 66 -0.07 -3.68 10.41
N GLY A 67 -0.06 -5.02 10.45
CA GLY A 67 0.73 -5.80 11.41
C GLY A 67 2.24 -5.54 11.35
N ARG A 68 2.74 -4.98 10.24
CA ARG A 68 4.15 -4.59 10.08
C ARG A 68 4.41 -3.09 10.22
N ALA A 69 3.37 -2.27 10.30
CA ALA A 69 3.50 -0.82 10.24
C ALA A 69 4.35 -0.26 11.40
N ASN A 70 4.05 -0.66 12.64
CA ASN A 70 4.78 -0.21 13.82
C ASN A 70 6.27 -0.63 13.79
N GLU A 71 6.56 -1.87 13.42
CA GLU A 71 7.94 -2.36 13.29
C GLU A 71 8.73 -1.53 12.26
N ASN A 72 8.13 -1.27 11.10
CA ASN A 72 8.76 -0.50 10.04
C ASN A 72 8.98 0.96 10.45
N ALA A 73 8.02 1.59 11.13
CA ALA A 73 8.18 2.95 11.63
C ALA A 73 9.33 3.06 12.65
N ARG A 74 9.46 2.10 13.55
CA ARG A 74 10.58 2.05 14.52
C ARG A 74 11.93 1.88 13.85
N LYS A 75 12.02 1.01 12.83
CA LYS A 75 13.26 0.81 12.05
C LYS A 75 13.66 2.09 11.31
N LEU A 76 12.71 2.76 10.69
CA LEU A 76 12.97 4.02 9.97
C LEU A 76 13.35 5.15 10.93
N ALA A 77 12.69 5.28 12.08
CA ALA A 77 13.04 6.26 13.09
C ALA A 77 14.48 6.04 13.63
N LEU A 78 14.88 4.78 13.80
CA LEU A 78 16.25 4.43 14.18
C LEU A 78 17.26 4.81 13.09
N LEU A 79 16.97 4.49 11.83
CA LEU A 79 17.83 4.88 10.70
C LEU A 79 17.97 6.39 10.60
N TYR A 80 16.88 7.12 10.79
CA TYR A 80 16.89 8.59 10.81
C TYR A 80 17.79 9.12 11.94
N ALA A 81 17.62 8.62 13.17
CA ALA A 81 18.42 9.02 14.31
C ALA A 81 19.93 8.76 14.10
N CYS A 82 20.28 7.60 13.55
CA CYS A 82 21.68 7.26 13.21
C CYS A 82 22.23 8.16 12.09
N SER A 83 21.40 8.61 11.16
CA SER A 83 21.83 9.53 10.09
C SER A 83 22.05 10.96 10.58
N GLU A 84 21.33 11.39 11.61
CA GLU A 84 21.50 12.71 12.22
C GLU A 84 22.75 12.78 13.10
N ASN A 85 22.91 11.80 13.98
CA ASN A 85 24.07 11.72 14.88
C ASN A 85 24.51 10.27 15.05
N HIS A 86 25.50 9.88 14.27
CA HIS A 86 26.04 8.53 14.31
C HIS A 86 26.92 8.25 15.55
N GLY A 87 27.45 9.28 16.19
CA GLY A 87 28.31 9.13 17.37
C GLY A 87 27.53 8.84 18.65
N ASP A 88 26.37 9.49 18.81
CA ASP A 88 25.47 9.32 19.94
C ASP A 88 24.01 9.44 19.45
N PRO A 89 23.49 8.39 18.78
CA PRO A 89 22.18 8.45 18.19
C PRO A 89 21.09 8.42 19.25
N GLN A 90 20.10 9.31 19.10
CA GLN A 90 18.88 9.34 19.91
C GLN A 90 17.65 9.50 19.02
N ILE A 91 16.62 8.69 19.24
CA ILE A 91 15.39 8.77 18.48
C ILE A 91 14.60 9.99 19.01
N THR A 92 14.59 11.03 18.20
CA THR A 92 13.94 12.31 18.48
C THR A 92 12.52 12.37 17.93
N ARG A 93 11.75 13.39 18.37
CA ARG A 93 10.39 13.63 17.86
C ARG A 93 10.35 13.73 16.32
N PRO A 94 11.19 14.54 15.64
CA PRO A 94 11.16 14.62 14.17
C PRO A 94 11.39 13.26 13.49
N ALA A 95 12.28 12.42 14.05
CA ALA A 95 12.56 11.10 13.51
C ALA A 95 11.31 10.20 13.53
N VAL A 96 10.56 10.21 14.64
CA VAL A 96 9.33 9.41 14.76
C VAL A 96 8.20 9.97 13.90
N GLU A 97 7.99 11.28 13.91
CA GLU A 97 6.95 11.93 13.09
C GLU A 97 7.16 11.64 11.60
N TRP A 98 8.39 11.79 11.11
CA TRP A 98 8.72 11.47 9.73
C TRP A 98 8.51 9.99 9.42
N ALA A 99 9.02 9.09 10.26
CA ALA A 99 8.94 7.65 10.04
C ALA A 99 7.49 7.16 10.05
N SER A 100 6.67 7.62 11.00
CA SER A 100 5.26 7.27 11.10
C SER A 100 4.46 7.78 9.90
N ALA A 101 4.65 9.04 9.51
CA ALA A 101 3.98 9.61 8.34
C ALA A 101 4.37 8.89 7.04
N PHE A 102 5.66 8.56 6.87
CA PHE A 102 6.13 7.81 5.71
C PHE A 102 5.52 6.41 5.65
N VAL A 103 5.52 5.67 6.77
CA VAL A 103 4.96 4.32 6.82
C VAL A 103 3.45 4.35 6.57
N GLU A 104 2.72 5.27 7.20
CA GLU A 104 1.28 5.42 6.97
C GLU A 104 0.96 5.69 5.50
N HIS A 105 1.72 6.58 4.86
CA HIS A 105 1.58 6.85 3.42
C HIS A 105 1.82 5.57 2.60
N GLN A 106 2.88 4.80 2.89
CA GLN A 106 3.18 3.57 2.18
C GLN A 106 2.11 2.50 2.40
N VAL A 107 1.62 2.34 3.63
CA VAL A 107 0.53 1.42 3.96
C VAL A 107 -0.72 1.77 3.15
N ARG A 108 -1.16 3.02 3.16
CA ARG A 108 -2.33 3.48 2.37
C ARG A 108 -2.14 3.20 0.87
N ARG A 109 -0.94 3.46 0.35
CA ARG A 109 -0.60 3.17 -1.04
C ARG A 109 -0.65 1.67 -1.34
N MET A 110 -0.08 0.82 -0.46
CA MET A 110 -0.09 -0.63 -0.62
C MET A 110 -1.52 -1.18 -0.61
N LEU A 111 -2.37 -0.72 0.32
CA LEU A 111 -3.77 -1.12 0.39
C LEU A 111 -4.55 -0.68 -0.84
N PHE A 112 -4.32 0.55 -1.32
CA PHE A 112 -4.91 1.01 -2.57
C PHE A 112 -4.51 0.13 -3.76
N MET A 113 -3.22 -0.19 -3.89
CA MET A 113 -2.72 -1.07 -4.95
C MET A 113 -3.26 -2.49 -4.81
N ALA A 114 -3.27 -3.04 -3.60
CA ALA A 114 -3.83 -4.36 -3.34
C ALA A 114 -5.32 -4.42 -3.70
N GLY A 115 -6.10 -3.42 -3.31
CA GLY A 115 -7.51 -3.30 -3.69
C GLY A 115 -7.76 -3.26 -5.21
N GLN A 116 -6.76 -2.82 -5.99
CA GLN A 116 -6.85 -2.77 -7.46
C GLN A 116 -6.38 -4.06 -8.14
N TYR A 117 -5.38 -4.75 -7.59
CA TYR A 117 -4.64 -5.80 -8.30
C TYR A 117 -4.67 -7.16 -7.59
N VAL A 118 -4.83 -7.20 -6.27
CA VAL A 118 -4.92 -8.47 -5.54
C VAL A 118 -6.38 -8.92 -5.50
N SER A 119 -6.63 -10.16 -5.86
CA SER A 119 -7.96 -10.77 -5.87
C SER A 119 -7.88 -12.18 -5.28
N ALA A 120 -8.87 -12.56 -4.48
CA ALA A 120 -8.96 -13.87 -3.87
C ALA A 120 -9.37 -14.96 -4.89
N THR A 121 -10.08 -14.56 -5.95
CA THR A 121 -10.54 -15.46 -7.00
C THR A 121 -10.26 -14.88 -8.39
N GLU A 122 -10.15 -15.77 -9.40
CA GLU A 122 -10.04 -15.37 -10.81
C GLU A 122 -11.21 -14.47 -11.23
N PHE A 123 -12.42 -14.81 -10.82
CA PHE A 123 -13.63 -14.05 -11.09
C PHE A 123 -13.56 -12.62 -10.51
N GLU A 124 -13.11 -12.47 -9.25
CA GLU A 124 -12.88 -11.15 -8.64
C GLU A 124 -11.81 -10.37 -9.40
N GLY A 125 -10.77 -11.06 -9.86
CA GLY A 125 -9.71 -10.48 -10.72
C GLY A 125 -10.28 -9.90 -12.01
N GLU A 126 -11.19 -10.60 -12.67
CA GLU A 126 -11.85 -10.12 -13.88
C GLU A 126 -12.82 -8.94 -13.59
N CYS A 127 -13.54 -8.97 -12.48
CA CYS A 127 -14.35 -7.83 -12.04
C CYS A 127 -13.49 -6.58 -11.82
N LYS A 128 -12.35 -6.71 -11.12
CA LYS A 128 -11.38 -5.62 -10.91
C LYS A 128 -10.78 -5.13 -12.22
N LYS A 129 -10.51 -6.03 -13.18
CA LYS A 129 -10.01 -5.69 -14.52
C LYS A 129 -11.03 -4.85 -15.31
N ALA A 130 -12.30 -5.24 -15.31
CA ALA A 130 -13.36 -4.45 -15.93
C ALA A 130 -13.44 -3.04 -15.36
N MET A 131 -13.44 -2.91 -14.05
CA MET A 131 -13.45 -1.62 -13.35
C MET A 131 -12.25 -0.74 -13.69
N ARG A 132 -11.04 -1.34 -13.82
CA ARG A 132 -9.84 -0.60 -14.25
C ARG A 132 -9.96 -0.07 -15.67
N PHE A 133 -10.49 -0.85 -16.60
CA PHE A 133 -10.72 -0.40 -17.97
C PHE A 133 -11.70 0.78 -18.05
N LEU A 134 -12.79 0.71 -17.29
CA LEU A 134 -13.77 1.80 -17.23
C LEU A 134 -13.16 3.07 -16.62
N ARG A 135 -12.40 2.95 -15.53
CA ARG A 135 -11.70 4.09 -14.90
C ARG A 135 -10.67 4.72 -15.84
N ARG A 136 -9.79 3.92 -16.43
CA ARG A 136 -8.76 4.41 -17.38
C ARG A 136 -9.36 5.14 -18.56
N ARG A 137 -10.52 4.69 -19.05
CA ARG A 137 -11.20 5.34 -20.16
C ARG A 137 -11.81 6.68 -19.74
N ARG A 138 -12.31 6.80 -18.53
CA ARG A 138 -12.75 8.05 -17.93
C ARG A 138 -11.60 9.04 -17.78
N ASP A 139 -10.47 8.59 -17.25
CA ASP A 139 -9.32 9.44 -16.92
C ASP A 139 -8.59 9.99 -18.17
N ASN A 140 -8.82 9.40 -19.34
CA ASN A 140 -8.26 9.86 -20.63
C ASN A 140 -8.99 11.11 -21.22
N GLY A 141 -9.48 12.02 -20.36
CA GLY A 141 -10.03 13.32 -20.76
C GLY A 141 -11.45 13.28 -21.31
N ARG A 142 -12.19 12.20 -21.05
CA ARG A 142 -13.61 12.11 -21.37
C ARG A 142 -14.48 12.57 -20.19
N PRO A 143 -15.68 13.13 -20.45
CA PRO A 143 -16.60 13.45 -19.36
C PRO A 143 -16.84 12.24 -18.46
N GLN A 144 -17.04 12.49 -17.15
CA GLN A 144 -17.15 11.45 -16.13
C GLN A 144 -18.26 10.42 -16.44
N ASP A 145 -19.33 10.88 -17.11
CA ASP A 145 -20.51 10.09 -17.47
C ASP A 145 -20.48 9.51 -18.90
N TYR A 146 -19.32 9.61 -19.60
CA TYR A 146 -19.25 9.17 -20.98
C TYR A 146 -19.34 7.64 -21.10
N PRO A 147 -20.39 7.08 -21.77
CA PRO A 147 -20.59 5.66 -21.83
C PRO A 147 -19.46 4.93 -22.56
N THR A 148 -18.96 3.84 -21.97
CA THR A 148 -18.02 2.94 -22.62
C THR A 148 -18.79 1.88 -23.40
N PRO A 149 -18.66 1.81 -24.73
CA PRO A 149 -19.41 0.85 -25.54
C PRO A 149 -19.13 -0.59 -25.10
N ASP A 150 -20.18 -1.42 -25.04
CA ASP A 150 -20.08 -2.82 -24.61
C ASP A 150 -19.09 -3.63 -25.48
N TRP A 151 -19.16 -3.45 -26.80
CA TRP A 151 -18.22 -4.13 -27.72
C TRP A 151 -16.75 -3.82 -27.43
N TRP A 152 -16.46 -2.57 -26.98
CA TRP A 152 -15.11 -2.16 -26.64
C TRP A 152 -14.64 -2.86 -25.37
N LEU A 153 -15.48 -2.91 -24.34
CA LEU A 153 -15.18 -3.59 -23.09
C LEU A 153 -15.00 -5.09 -23.28
N ARG A 154 -15.90 -5.75 -24.03
CA ARG A 154 -15.76 -7.17 -24.40
C ARG A 154 -14.41 -7.47 -25.07
N ARG A 155 -14.04 -6.64 -26.04
CA ARG A 155 -12.77 -6.82 -26.76
C ARG A 155 -11.55 -6.73 -25.84
N HIS A 156 -11.55 -5.79 -24.89
CA HIS A 156 -10.41 -5.57 -23.99
C HIS A 156 -10.36 -6.54 -22.81
N MET A 157 -11.51 -7.04 -22.39
CA MET A 157 -11.57 -8.11 -21.37
C MET A 157 -11.02 -9.42 -21.88
N ALA A 158 -11.21 -9.74 -23.17
CA ALA A 158 -10.77 -10.99 -23.82
C ALA A 158 -11.29 -12.25 -23.11
N LEU A 159 -12.52 -12.20 -22.59
CA LEU A 159 -13.20 -13.31 -21.94
C LEU A 159 -14.13 -14.05 -22.92
N SER A 160 -14.50 -15.28 -22.56
CA SER A 160 -15.61 -15.95 -23.22
C SER A 160 -16.91 -15.16 -23.01
N PRO A 161 -17.89 -15.25 -23.92
CA PRO A 161 -19.16 -14.50 -23.78
C PRO A 161 -19.83 -14.74 -22.42
N THR A 162 -19.90 -16.00 -21.98
CA THR A 162 -20.52 -16.38 -20.70
C THR A 162 -19.77 -15.78 -19.50
N ALA A 163 -18.43 -15.82 -19.49
CA ALA A 163 -17.64 -15.26 -18.41
C ALA A 163 -17.77 -13.73 -18.37
N TYR A 164 -17.79 -13.07 -19.53
CA TYR A 164 -18.01 -11.64 -19.61
C TYR A 164 -19.38 -11.26 -19.04
N ASP A 165 -20.44 -11.94 -19.46
CA ASP A 165 -21.80 -11.65 -19.02
C ASP A 165 -21.94 -11.83 -17.50
N SER A 166 -21.33 -12.88 -16.92
CA SER A 166 -21.29 -13.10 -15.47
C SER A 166 -20.58 -11.96 -14.72
N VAL A 167 -19.47 -11.45 -15.26
CA VAL A 167 -18.73 -10.31 -14.66
C VAL A 167 -19.59 -9.04 -14.69
N ILE A 168 -20.23 -8.74 -15.81
CA ILE A 168 -21.09 -7.57 -15.96
C ILE A 168 -22.30 -7.66 -15.03
N GLU A 169 -22.97 -8.81 -14.98
CA GLU A 169 -24.12 -9.04 -14.10
C GLU A 169 -23.75 -8.81 -12.63
N ALA A 170 -22.60 -9.36 -12.17
CA ALA A 170 -22.12 -9.16 -10.81
C ALA A 170 -21.84 -7.68 -10.50
N LEU A 171 -21.21 -6.94 -11.43
CA LEU A 171 -20.89 -5.53 -11.23
C LEU A 171 -22.16 -4.65 -11.22
N VAL A 172 -23.16 -4.98 -12.02
CA VAL A 172 -24.48 -4.32 -12.01
C VAL A 172 -25.20 -4.61 -10.71
N LYS A 173 -25.26 -5.87 -10.27
CA LYS A 173 -25.88 -6.28 -9.01
C LYS A 173 -25.22 -5.62 -7.79
N GLN A 174 -23.90 -5.41 -7.83
CA GLN A 174 -23.15 -4.66 -6.82
C GLN A 174 -23.31 -3.14 -6.93
N GLN A 175 -24.10 -2.65 -7.88
CA GLN A 175 -24.31 -1.23 -8.16
C GLN A 175 -23.02 -0.44 -8.47
N ARG A 176 -22.01 -1.11 -9.03
CA ARG A 176 -20.71 -0.50 -9.36
C ARG A 176 -20.68 0.09 -10.77
N ILE A 177 -21.50 -0.45 -11.67
CA ILE A 177 -21.66 0.01 -13.05
C ILE A 177 -23.14 0.06 -13.40
N GLU A 178 -23.47 0.88 -14.38
CA GLU A 178 -24.81 0.92 -14.98
C GLU A 178 -24.69 1.08 -16.50
N PHE A 179 -25.72 0.60 -17.23
CA PHE A 179 -25.81 0.80 -18.66
C PHE A 179 -26.57 2.11 -18.93
N ARG A 180 -25.94 3.05 -19.62
CA ARG A 180 -26.56 4.34 -20.00
C ARG A 180 -26.67 4.50 -21.50
N SER A 181 -27.67 5.28 -21.90
CA SER A 181 -27.84 5.76 -23.25
C SER A 181 -27.92 7.27 -23.23
N GLU A 182 -26.97 7.92 -23.90
CA GLU A 182 -26.92 9.37 -23.99
C GLU A 182 -27.24 9.84 -25.43
N PRO A 183 -27.91 10.98 -25.60
CA PRO A 183 -28.08 11.58 -26.91
C PRO A 183 -26.75 11.87 -27.57
N GLY A 184 -26.58 11.46 -28.80
CA GLY A 184 -25.41 11.80 -29.64
C GLY A 184 -25.83 12.59 -30.85
N ALA A 185 -24.90 13.30 -31.48
CA ALA A 185 -25.18 14.15 -32.63
C ALA A 185 -25.83 13.41 -33.82
N THR A 186 -25.50 12.12 -34.00
CA THR A 186 -26.01 11.31 -35.13
C THR A 186 -26.71 10.02 -34.66
N LYS A 187 -26.25 9.43 -33.57
CA LYS A 187 -26.79 8.20 -32.94
C LYS A 187 -26.65 8.27 -31.44
N PRO A 188 -27.55 7.66 -30.66
CA PRO A 188 -27.39 7.58 -29.21
C PRO A 188 -26.10 6.81 -28.88
N ARG A 189 -25.40 7.31 -27.88
CA ARG A 189 -24.19 6.64 -27.32
C ARG A 189 -24.63 5.75 -26.18
N THR A 190 -24.44 4.46 -26.35
CA THR A 190 -24.82 3.47 -25.34
C THR A 190 -23.60 2.77 -24.78
N GLY A 191 -23.61 2.47 -23.51
CA GLY A 191 -22.52 1.73 -22.88
C GLY A 191 -22.53 1.77 -21.35
N TRP A 192 -21.46 1.24 -20.78
CA TRP A 192 -21.26 1.11 -19.35
C TRP A 192 -20.61 2.35 -18.77
N VAL A 193 -21.12 2.81 -17.63
CA VAL A 193 -20.54 3.89 -16.82
C VAL A 193 -20.31 3.42 -15.38
N LEU A 194 -19.35 4.04 -14.71
CA LEU A 194 -19.12 3.82 -13.27
C LEU A 194 -20.19 4.59 -12.48
N ARG A 195 -20.66 3.97 -11.41
CA ARG A 195 -21.53 4.63 -10.43
C ARG A 195 -20.74 5.29 -9.31
#